data_48e647f0cdf88fc06fd243de2b173a3a
#
_entry.id   48e647f0cdf88fc06fd243de2b173a3a
#
_cell.length_a   1.000
_cell.length_b   1.000
_cell.length_c   1.000
_cell.angle_alpha   90.00
_cell.angle_beta   90.00
_cell.angle_gamma   90.00
#
_symmetry.space_group_name_H-M   'P 1'
#
loop_
_entity.id
_entity.type
_entity.pdbx_description
1 polymer ?
#
loop_
_entity_poly.entity_id
_entity_poly.type
_entity_poly.pdbx_seq_one_letter_code
_entity_poly.pdbx_strand_id
1 'polypeptide(L)'
;MMTSCRNIDLGTSVLDLISCGCGRRQFPKTVCKIGMTRSYGGGGNLLFIRRDVGRSCKAVPTKPKEISLVNGEAKTVSFDLRQESSSKQPISLVNLFEVVADDLQTLNDNLLSIVGAENPVLISAAEQIFGAGGKRMRPGLVFLVSRATAELAGLKELTTEHRRLGEIIEMIHTASLIHDDVLDESDMRRGKETVHELFGTRVAVLAGDFMFAQASWYLANLENLEVIKLISQVIKDFASGEIKQASSLFDCDVTLEDYLLKSYYKTASLVAASTKGAAIFSRVDTDVTEQMYEFGKNLGLSFQVVDDILDFTQSSEQLGKPAGSDLAKGNLTAPVIFALEKEPRLREIIESEFCEEGSLEEGIELVREGGGIRRAQELAREKADDALKNLQCLPQSGFRLALEEMVMFNLERID
;
A
#
# COMPACT_ATOMS: atom_id res chain seq x y z
N MET A 1 20.81 -7.66 61.81
CA MET A 1 19.64 -6.73 61.86
C MET A 1 18.82 -6.94 60.61
N MET A 2 17.68 -7.55 60.79
CA MET A 2 16.71 -7.81 59.71
C MET A 2 15.90 -6.54 59.42
N THR A 3 15.67 -6.19 58.13
CA THR A 3 14.59 -5.29 57.73
C THR A 3 14.02 -5.78 56.42
N SER A 4 12.95 -6.39 56.53
CA SER A 4 11.65 -6.47 55.85
C SER A 4 11.55 -5.87 54.43
N CYS A 5 11.45 -6.73 53.42
CA CYS A 5 10.87 -6.43 52.11
C CYS A 5 9.35 -6.41 52.23
N ARG A 6 8.74 -5.29 51.91
CA ARG A 6 7.27 -5.18 51.66
C ARG A 6 6.98 -5.49 50.20
N ASN A 7 6.14 -6.47 49.98
CA ASN A 7 5.46 -6.74 48.71
C ASN A 7 4.55 -5.56 48.35
N ILE A 8 4.68 -5.04 47.14
CA ILE A 8 3.69 -4.15 46.50
C ILE A 8 2.95 -5.00 45.48
N ASP A 9 1.69 -5.25 45.79
CA ASP A 9 0.69 -5.90 44.97
C ASP A 9 0.26 -4.87 43.90
N LEU A 10 0.55 -5.12 42.64
CA LEU A 10 0.07 -4.35 41.48
C LEU A 10 -1.03 -5.16 40.75
N GLY A 11 -2.20 -5.20 41.38
CA GLY A 11 -3.42 -5.69 40.78
C GLY A 11 -4.41 -4.55 40.57
N THR A 12 -4.37 -3.89 39.42
CA THR A 12 -5.52 -3.13 38.89
C THR A 12 -5.49 -3.18 37.38
N SER A 13 -6.50 -3.85 36.83
CA SER A 13 -6.77 -4.02 35.42
C SER A 13 -7.15 -2.68 34.75
N VAL A 14 -6.63 -2.45 33.55
CA VAL A 14 -6.87 -1.29 32.67
C VAL A 14 -8.26 -1.37 32.00
N LEU A 15 -9.29 -1.89 32.66
CA LEU A 15 -10.64 -2.09 32.07
C LEU A 15 -11.75 -1.21 32.66
N ASP A 16 -11.42 -0.18 33.47
CA ASP A 16 -12.45 0.63 34.17
C ASP A 16 -12.45 2.13 33.82
N LEU A 17 -12.20 2.51 32.58
CA LEU A 17 -12.27 3.92 32.15
C LEU A 17 -13.04 4.16 30.83
N ILE A 18 -14.01 3.34 30.49
CA ILE A 18 -15.02 3.71 29.47
C ILE A 18 -16.40 3.34 30.00
N SER A 19 -16.97 4.22 30.85
CA SER A 19 -18.39 4.20 31.20
C SER A 19 -18.82 5.60 31.58
N CYS A 20 -19.19 6.39 30.58
CA CYS A 20 -20.13 7.51 30.78
C CYS A 20 -20.87 7.77 29.46
N GLY A 21 -22.10 7.35 29.42
CA GLY A 21 -23.24 8.06 28.85
C GLY A 21 -23.45 8.05 27.36
N CYS A 22 -24.14 7.06 26.81
CA CYS A 22 -25.23 7.38 25.89
C CYS A 22 -26.24 6.21 25.79
N GLY A 23 -27.50 6.57 25.52
CA GLY A 23 -28.74 5.86 25.77
C GLY A 23 -28.89 4.47 25.15
N ARG A 24 -29.64 3.66 25.89
CA ARG A 24 -30.09 2.31 25.52
C ARG A 24 -30.96 2.31 24.26
N ARG A 25 -30.59 1.52 23.26
CA ARG A 25 -31.54 0.86 22.35
C ARG A 25 -31.36 -0.65 22.46
N GLN A 26 -32.46 -1.36 22.71
CA GLN A 26 -32.56 -2.80 22.88
C GLN A 26 -32.47 -3.48 21.49
N PHE A 27 -31.57 -4.42 21.35
CA PHE A 27 -31.61 -5.44 20.27
C PHE A 27 -32.13 -6.77 20.84
N PRO A 28 -32.93 -7.54 20.08
CA PRO A 28 -33.51 -8.80 20.56
C PRO A 28 -32.42 -9.90 20.58
N LYS A 29 -32.26 -10.51 21.73
CA LYS A 29 -31.40 -11.69 21.95
C LYS A 29 -32.09 -12.93 21.40
N THR A 30 -31.62 -13.48 20.31
CA THR A 30 -31.93 -14.87 19.95
C THR A 30 -30.85 -15.77 20.59
N VAL A 31 -31.27 -16.44 21.66
CA VAL A 31 -30.42 -17.40 22.38
C VAL A 31 -30.51 -18.76 21.69
N CYS A 32 -29.49 -19.18 20.98
CA CYS A 32 -29.29 -20.57 20.61
C CYS A 32 -28.60 -21.32 21.77
N LYS A 33 -29.35 -22.12 22.51
CA LYS A 33 -28.78 -23.06 23.47
C LYS A 33 -28.22 -24.28 22.73
N ILE A 34 -26.91 -24.42 22.72
CA ILE A 34 -26.24 -25.69 22.34
C ILE A 34 -25.91 -26.38 23.68
N GLY A 35 -26.61 -27.50 23.95
CA GLY A 35 -26.31 -28.35 25.07
C GLY A 35 -25.03 -29.14 24.84
N MET A 36 -24.04 -28.98 25.72
CA MET A 36 -22.87 -29.86 25.78
C MET A 36 -23.15 -30.99 26.79
N THR A 37 -23.32 -32.21 26.31
CA THR A 37 -23.19 -33.44 27.12
C THR A 37 -21.74 -33.93 27.04
N ARG A 38 -21.04 -33.95 28.18
CA ARG A 38 -19.73 -34.61 28.32
C ARG A 38 -19.95 -36.11 28.45
N SER A 39 -19.34 -36.89 27.55
CA SER A 39 -19.15 -38.34 27.72
C SER A 39 -17.63 -38.61 27.70
N TYR A 40 -17.12 -39.22 28.77
CA TYR A 40 -15.76 -39.77 28.85
C TYR A 40 -15.76 -41.17 28.25
N GLY A 41 -14.88 -41.46 27.29
CA GLY A 41 -14.60 -42.81 26.84
C GLY A 41 -13.36 -42.81 25.93
N GLY A 42 -12.33 -43.56 26.34
CA GLY A 42 -11.00 -43.56 25.76
C GLY A 42 -10.87 -44.30 24.42
N GLY A 43 -9.80 -43.96 23.72
CA GLY A 43 -9.10 -44.82 22.77
C GLY A 43 -9.55 -44.72 21.30
N GLY A 44 -8.65 -44.19 20.45
CA GLY A 44 -8.51 -44.73 19.10
C GLY A 44 -9.15 -43.96 17.92
N ASN A 45 -8.25 -43.56 17.02
CA ASN A 45 -8.44 -43.32 15.58
C ASN A 45 -9.28 -42.13 15.10
N LEU A 46 -8.58 -41.12 14.56
CA LEU A 46 -9.15 -40.10 13.70
C LEU A 46 -9.60 -40.71 12.36
N LEU A 47 -10.91 -40.69 12.12
CA LEU A 47 -11.49 -40.94 10.80
C LEU A 47 -11.72 -39.58 10.11
N PHE A 48 -11.00 -39.35 9.01
CA PHE A 48 -11.28 -38.27 8.08
C PHE A 48 -12.56 -38.59 7.28
N ILE A 49 -13.61 -37.78 7.44
CA ILE A 49 -14.78 -37.83 6.55
C ILE A 49 -14.55 -36.85 5.41
N ARG A 50 -14.20 -37.36 4.23
CA ARG A 50 -14.29 -36.64 2.97
C ARG A 50 -15.77 -36.47 2.61
N ARG A 51 -16.22 -35.24 2.47
CA ARG A 51 -17.46 -34.93 1.75
C ARG A 51 -17.11 -34.62 0.29
N ASP A 52 -17.38 -35.56 -0.59
CA ASP A 52 -17.42 -35.35 -2.03
C ASP A 52 -18.69 -34.55 -2.37
N VAL A 53 -18.52 -33.35 -2.86
CA VAL A 53 -19.58 -32.60 -3.56
C VAL A 53 -19.19 -32.56 -5.03
N GLY A 54 -19.68 -33.51 -5.80
CA GLY A 54 -19.56 -33.54 -7.24
C GLY A 54 -20.36 -32.41 -7.88
N ARG A 55 -19.69 -31.49 -8.59
CA ARG A 55 -20.28 -30.70 -9.66
C ARG A 55 -19.49 -30.92 -10.94
N SER A 56 -20.14 -31.61 -11.85
CA SER A 56 -19.74 -31.80 -13.24
C SER A 56 -19.74 -30.47 -13.97
N CYS A 57 -18.60 -29.99 -14.39
CA CYS A 57 -18.47 -28.92 -15.40
C CYS A 57 -18.11 -29.58 -16.72
N LYS A 58 -19.02 -29.50 -17.71
CA LYS A 58 -18.79 -29.94 -19.09
C LYS A 58 -17.80 -28.97 -19.74
N ALA A 59 -16.68 -29.51 -20.20
CA ALA A 59 -15.71 -28.80 -21.03
C ALA A 59 -16.27 -28.62 -22.45
N VAL A 60 -16.17 -27.38 -22.95
CA VAL A 60 -16.41 -27.03 -24.36
C VAL A 60 -15.08 -27.03 -25.07
N PRO A 61 -14.90 -27.77 -26.18
CA PRO A 61 -13.62 -27.79 -26.90
C PRO A 61 -13.52 -26.57 -27.83
N THR A 62 -12.52 -25.73 -27.63
CA THR A 62 -12.10 -24.70 -28.59
C THR A 62 -11.06 -25.27 -29.54
N LYS A 63 -11.37 -25.25 -30.83
CA LYS A 63 -10.44 -25.60 -31.92
C LYS A 63 -9.44 -24.47 -32.12
N PRO A 64 -8.16 -24.79 -32.44
CA PRO A 64 -7.17 -23.77 -32.81
C PRO A 64 -7.48 -23.20 -34.21
N LYS A 65 -7.38 -21.86 -34.34
CA LYS A 65 -7.38 -21.19 -35.64
C LYS A 65 -5.95 -21.15 -36.17
N GLU A 66 -5.75 -21.72 -37.33
CA GLU A 66 -4.53 -21.58 -38.13
C GLU A 66 -4.37 -20.12 -38.59
N ILE A 67 -3.18 -19.55 -38.38
CA ILE A 67 -2.79 -18.24 -38.93
C ILE A 67 -1.93 -18.52 -40.16
N SER A 68 -2.47 -18.17 -41.31
CA SER A 68 -1.74 -18.19 -42.59
C SER A 68 -0.81 -16.99 -42.69
N LEU A 69 0.46 -17.24 -42.96
CA LEU A 69 1.47 -16.26 -43.33
C LEU A 69 1.19 -15.75 -44.75
N VAL A 70 1.01 -14.44 -44.90
CA VAL A 70 0.99 -13.77 -46.20
C VAL A 70 2.25 -12.93 -46.36
N ASN A 71 3.02 -13.24 -47.37
CA ASN A 71 4.19 -12.48 -47.86
C ASN A 71 3.76 -11.10 -48.38
N GLY A 72 4.46 -10.05 -48.01
CA GLY A 72 4.23 -8.70 -48.53
C GLY A 72 5.45 -7.81 -48.46
N GLU A 73 5.98 -7.53 -49.60
CA GLU A 73 7.02 -6.64 -50.10
C GLU A 73 7.37 -5.38 -49.28
N ALA A 74 8.68 -5.12 -49.23
CA ALA A 74 9.31 -3.89 -48.74
C ALA A 74 8.96 -2.69 -49.65
N LYS A 75 8.30 -1.66 -49.07
CA LYS A 75 8.19 -0.32 -49.69
C LYS A 75 9.03 0.68 -48.88
N THR A 76 10.02 1.24 -49.52
CA THR A 76 10.75 2.45 -49.12
C THR A 76 9.77 3.61 -48.94
N VAL A 77 9.70 4.20 -47.74
CA VAL A 77 8.94 5.42 -47.46
C VAL A 77 9.92 6.56 -47.18
N SER A 78 9.85 7.58 -48.03
CA SER A 78 10.53 8.86 -47.89
C SER A 78 9.99 9.65 -46.68
N PHE A 79 10.89 10.18 -45.86
CA PHE A 79 10.59 11.06 -44.74
C PHE A 79 10.10 12.43 -45.24
N ASP A 80 8.87 12.76 -44.94
CA ASP A 80 8.29 14.11 -45.09
C ASP A 80 8.09 14.71 -43.70
N LEU A 81 8.89 15.72 -43.38
CA LEU A 81 8.81 16.48 -42.11
C LEU A 81 7.59 17.41 -42.15
N ARG A 82 6.44 16.96 -41.63
CA ARG A 82 5.30 17.83 -41.27
C ARG A 82 4.91 17.60 -39.84
N GLN A 83 4.88 18.70 -39.11
CA GLN A 83 4.38 18.95 -37.77
C GLN A 83 3.37 17.91 -37.29
N GLU A 84 3.77 17.07 -36.33
CA GLU A 84 2.87 16.23 -35.58
C GLU A 84 2.43 16.97 -34.31
N SER A 85 1.12 17.23 -34.23
CA SER A 85 0.44 17.39 -32.96
C SER A 85 0.57 16.05 -32.23
N SER A 86 1.53 15.95 -31.34
CA SER A 86 1.81 14.76 -30.53
C SER A 86 0.63 14.52 -29.58
N SER A 87 -0.28 13.63 -29.96
CA SER A 87 -1.11 12.94 -28.98
C SER A 87 -0.17 12.02 -28.18
N LYS A 88 0.27 12.48 -27.03
CA LYS A 88 1.06 11.64 -26.11
C LYS A 88 0.23 10.40 -25.81
N GLN A 89 0.74 9.22 -26.14
CA GLN A 89 0.14 7.99 -25.67
C GLN A 89 0.26 7.92 -24.13
N PRO A 90 -0.77 7.42 -23.43
CA PRO A 90 -0.70 7.32 -21.97
C PRO A 90 0.48 6.45 -21.54
N ILE A 91 1.16 6.87 -20.49
CA ILE A 91 2.34 6.16 -19.96
C ILE A 91 1.91 4.78 -19.47
N SER A 92 2.54 3.73 -19.99
CA SER A 92 2.27 2.35 -19.57
C SER A 92 3.30 1.90 -18.54
N LEU A 93 2.84 1.37 -17.39
CA LEU A 93 3.73 0.78 -16.38
C LEU A 93 4.60 -0.37 -16.91
N VAL A 94 4.11 -1.12 -17.92
CA VAL A 94 4.89 -2.19 -18.54
C VAL A 94 6.11 -1.61 -19.24
N ASN A 95 5.93 -0.53 -19.99
CA ASN A 95 7.02 0.16 -20.69
C ASN A 95 7.99 0.82 -19.70
N LEU A 96 7.43 1.43 -18.63
CA LEU A 96 8.21 2.10 -17.58
C LEU A 96 9.16 1.15 -16.86
N PHE A 97 8.74 -0.09 -16.59
CA PHE A 97 9.57 -1.09 -15.91
C PHE A 97 10.34 -2.02 -16.85
N GLU A 98 10.27 -1.83 -18.16
CA GLU A 98 10.99 -2.65 -19.14
C GLU A 98 12.51 -2.65 -18.86
N VAL A 99 13.07 -1.49 -18.50
CA VAL A 99 14.50 -1.33 -18.20
C VAL A 99 14.99 -2.05 -16.94
N VAL A 100 14.09 -2.54 -16.09
CA VAL A 100 14.35 -3.33 -14.87
C VAL A 100 13.57 -4.65 -14.84
N ALA A 101 13.07 -5.10 -15.99
CA ALA A 101 12.22 -6.29 -16.10
C ALA A 101 12.91 -7.55 -15.55
N ASP A 102 14.19 -7.76 -15.85
CA ASP A 102 14.97 -8.91 -15.38
C ASP A 102 15.12 -8.92 -13.85
N ASP A 103 15.34 -7.73 -13.25
CA ASP A 103 15.45 -7.59 -11.80
C ASP A 103 14.10 -7.89 -11.12
N LEU A 104 12.98 -7.42 -11.70
CA LEU A 104 11.63 -7.72 -11.24
C LEU A 104 11.26 -9.19 -11.42
N GLN A 105 11.65 -9.83 -12.51
CA GLN A 105 11.42 -11.25 -12.72
C GLN A 105 12.16 -12.08 -11.66
N THR A 106 13.44 -11.78 -11.42
CA THR A 106 14.24 -12.42 -10.38
C THR A 106 13.61 -12.28 -8.99
N LEU A 107 13.09 -11.09 -8.67
CA LEU A 107 12.37 -10.85 -7.42
C LEU A 107 11.11 -11.72 -7.34
N ASN A 108 10.28 -11.76 -8.38
CA ASN A 108 9.05 -12.55 -8.39
C ASN A 108 9.31 -14.05 -8.19
N ASP A 109 10.36 -14.58 -8.82
CA ASP A 109 10.76 -15.97 -8.69
C ASP A 109 11.20 -16.31 -7.25
N ASN A 110 11.76 -15.32 -6.54
CA ASN A 110 12.26 -15.49 -5.18
C ASN A 110 11.20 -15.24 -4.09
N LEU A 111 10.12 -14.49 -4.36
CA LEU A 111 9.21 -13.98 -3.33
C LEU A 111 8.68 -15.05 -2.38
N LEU A 112 8.21 -16.19 -2.88
CA LEU A 112 7.71 -17.28 -2.02
C LEU A 112 8.83 -17.93 -1.20
N SER A 113 10.01 -18.13 -1.80
CA SER A 113 11.16 -18.71 -1.10
C SER A 113 11.70 -17.81 0.00
N ILE A 114 11.62 -16.48 -0.19
CA ILE A 114 12.10 -15.48 0.77
C ILE A 114 11.23 -15.45 2.02
N VAL A 115 9.93 -15.70 1.91
CA VAL A 115 9.04 -15.81 3.08
C VAL A 115 9.59 -16.85 4.04
N GLY A 116 10.16 -17.97 3.53
CA GLY A 116 10.91 -18.94 4.34
C GLY A 116 10.07 -19.59 5.44
N ALA A 117 8.73 -19.59 5.31
CA ALA A 117 7.85 -20.17 6.30
C ALA A 117 7.86 -21.69 6.22
N GLU A 118 8.00 -22.36 7.36
CA GLU A 118 7.81 -23.79 7.48
C GLU A 118 6.33 -24.15 7.73
N ASN A 119 5.57 -23.21 8.26
CA ASN A 119 4.15 -23.40 8.58
C ASN A 119 3.28 -23.29 7.31
N PRO A 120 2.51 -24.34 6.93
CA PRO A 120 1.69 -24.34 5.72
C PRO A 120 0.67 -23.20 5.66
N VAL A 121 0.13 -22.76 6.79
CA VAL A 121 -0.84 -21.65 6.84
C VAL A 121 -0.17 -20.34 6.47
N LEU A 122 1.07 -20.09 6.93
CA LEU A 122 1.82 -18.89 6.57
C LEU A 122 2.22 -18.89 5.09
N ILE A 123 2.56 -20.07 4.54
CA ILE A 123 2.82 -20.23 3.10
C ILE A 123 1.56 -19.88 2.31
N SER A 124 0.41 -20.45 2.68
CA SER A 124 -0.86 -20.18 1.99
C SER A 124 -1.29 -18.72 2.09
N ALA A 125 -1.07 -18.06 3.23
CA ALA A 125 -1.33 -16.63 3.38
C ALA A 125 -0.42 -15.78 2.48
N ALA A 126 0.87 -16.13 2.38
CA ALA A 126 1.81 -15.47 1.47
C ALA A 126 1.45 -15.72 -0.01
N GLU A 127 1.09 -16.94 -0.38
CA GLU A 127 0.62 -17.28 -1.74
C GLU A 127 -0.63 -16.51 -2.11
N GLN A 128 -1.58 -16.34 -1.19
CA GLN A 128 -2.79 -15.55 -1.40
C GLN A 128 -2.45 -14.11 -1.82
N ILE A 129 -1.53 -13.46 -1.11
CA ILE A 129 -1.21 -12.05 -1.33
C ILE A 129 -0.30 -11.87 -2.55
N PHE A 130 0.79 -12.62 -2.63
CA PHE A 130 1.70 -12.51 -3.77
C PHE A 130 1.03 -13.00 -5.07
N GLY A 131 0.17 -14.01 -4.99
CA GLY A 131 -0.63 -14.52 -6.11
C GLY A 131 -1.81 -13.64 -6.50
N ALA A 132 -2.24 -12.66 -5.67
CA ALA A 132 -3.23 -11.66 -6.04
C ALA A 132 -2.68 -10.67 -7.09
N GLY A 133 -1.43 -10.84 -7.52
CA GLY A 133 -0.77 -9.95 -8.44
C GLY A 133 -0.42 -8.61 -7.80
N GLY A 134 0.04 -7.71 -8.61
CA GLY A 134 0.39 -6.35 -8.21
C GLY A 134 1.36 -5.76 -9.21
N LYS A 135 1.30 -4.45 -9.33
CA LYS A 135 2.13 -3.70 -10.28
C LYS A 135 3.62 -3.68 -9.89
N ARG A 136 3.99 -4.25 -8.73
CA ARG A 136 5.36 -4.27 -8.17
C ARG A 136 6.05 -2.89 -8.22
N MET A 137 5.27 -1.83 -8.01
CA MET A 137 5.79 -0.46 -8.16
C MET A 137 6.90 -0.14 -7.16
N ARG A 138 6.79 -0.60 -5.90
CA ARG A 138 7.81 -0.33 -4.89
C ARG A 138 9.14 -1.02 -5.18
N PRO A 139 9.22 -2.34 -5.41
CA PRO A 139 10.49 -2.94 -5.82
C PRO A 139 10.97 -2.44 -7.18
N GLY A 140 10.08 -2.13 -8.14
CA GLY A 140 10.45 -1.50 -9.41
C GLY A 140 11.16 -0.16 -9.19
N LEU A 141 10.64 0.66 -8.28
CA LEU A 141 11.27 1.92 -7.88
C LEU A 141 12.66 1.69 -7.23
N VAL A 142 12.77 0.69 -6.33
CA VAL A 142 14.08 0.32 -5.75
C VAL A 142 15.07 0.00 -6.86
N PHE A 143 14.69 -0.83 -7.84
CA PHE A 143 15.61 -1.23 -8.92
C PHE A 143 15.94 -0.07 -9.86
N LEU A 144 14.98 0.80 -10.19
CA LEU A 144 15.25 1.99 -11.00
C LEU A 144 16.26 2.93 -10.34
N VAL A 145 16.04 3.25 -9.04
CA VAL A 145 16.99 4.09 -8.29
C VAL A 145 18.34 3.38 -8.12
N SER A 146 18.34 2.07 -7.83
CA SER A 146 19.57 1.28 -7.73
C SER A 146 20.37 1.32 -9.03
N ARG A 147 19.74 1.14 -10.19
CA ARG A 147 20.39 1.19 -11.50
C ARG A 147 20.92 2.58 -11.80
N ALA A 148 20.10 3.64 -11.58
CA ALA A 148 20.52 5.02 -11.85
C ALA A 148 21.69 5.46 -10.96
N THR A 149 21.67 5.12 -9.68
CA THR A 149 22.76 5.45 -8.73
C THR A 149 23.98 4.55 -8.91
N ALA A 150 23.79 3.28 -9.29
CA ALA A 150 24.88 2.38 -9.66
C ALA A 150 25.64 2.90 -10.90
N GLU A 151 24.93 3.39 -11.91
CA GLU A 151 25.53 4.02 -13.09
C GLU A 151 26.36 5.24 -12.69
N LEU A 152 25.84 6.12 -11.83
CA LEU A 152 26.56 7.28 -11.29
C LEU A 152 27.83 6.85 -10.52
N ALA A 153 27.78 5.76 -9.76
CA ALA A 153 28.91 5.21 -9.01
C ALA A 153 29.87 4.37 -9.87
N GLY A 154 29.58 4.13 -11.14
CA GLY A 154 30.38 3.31 -12.06
C GLY A 154 30.29 1.80 -11.79
N LEU A 155 29.25 1.34 -11.10
CA LEU A 155 28.97 -0.08 -10.89
C LEU A 155 28.35 -0.68 -12.17
N LYS A 156 28.83 -1.85 -12.59
CA LYS A 156 28.32 -2.54 -13.78
C LYS A 156 27.03 -3.30 -13.54
N GLU A 157 26.88 -3.84 -12.34
CA GLU A 157 25.75 -4.69 -11.93
C GLU A 157 25.22 -4.28 -10.55
N LEU A 158 23.95 -4.58 -10.31
CA LEU A 158 23.35 -4.44 -8.98
C LEU A 158 23.99 -5.46 -8.02
N THR A 159 24.29 -4.98 -6.83
CA THR A 159 24.81 -5.83 -5.75
C THR A 159 23.71 -6.71 -5.14
N THR A 160 24.10 -7.69 -4.34
CA THR A 160 23.16 -8.53 -3.59
C THR A 160 22.28 -7.70 -2.66
N GLU A 161 22.86 -6.64 -2.08
CA GLU A 161 22.16 -5.73 -1.15
C GLU A 161 21.03 -4.97 -1.86
N HIS A 162 21.21 -4.50 -3.10
CA HIS A 162 20.15 -3.87 -3.88
C HIS A 162 18.98 -4.82 -4.15
N ARG A 163 19.28 -6.06 -4.57
CA ARG A 163 18.25 -7.08 -4.83
C ARG A 163 17.50 -7.44 -3.55
N ARG A 164 18.23 -7.65 -2.48
CA ARG A 164 17.66 -7.97 -1.17
C ARG A 164 16.81 -6.80 -0.63
N LEU A 165 17.22 -5.54 -0.87
CA LEU A 165 16.41 -4.38 -0.49
C LEU A 165 15.05 -4.41 -1.19
N GLY A 166 14.98 -4.67 -2.49
CA GLY A 166 13.71 -4.79 -3.21
C GLY A 166 12.78 -5.84 -2.61
N GLU A 167 13.34 -7.00 -2.23
CA GLU A 167 12.61 -8.09 -1.57
C GLU A 167 12.10 -7.68 -0.18
N ILE A 168 12.93 -7.04 0.64
CA ILE A 168 12.59 -6.53 1.97
C ILE A 168 11.45 -5.51 1.88
N ILE A 169 11.54 -4.55 0.96
CA ILE A 169 10.52 -3.52 0.76
C ILE A 169 9.18 -4.13 0.35
N GLU A 170 9.16 -5.13 -0.52
CA GLU A 170 7.93 -5.81 -0.90
C GLU A 170 7.33 -6.62 0.25
N MET A 171 8.15 -7.27 1.09
CA MET A 171 7.68 -7.97 2.29
C MET A 171 7.06 -7.00 3.31
N ILE A 172 7.73 -5.88 3.60
CA ILE A 172 7.22 -4.86 4.54
C ILE A 172 5.91 -4.28 4.03
N HIS A 173 5.84 -3.93 2.73
CA HIS A 173 4.60 -3.46 2.14
C HIS A 173 3.49 -4.49 2.20
N THR A 174 3.80 -5.76 1.93
CA THR A 174 2.81 -6.83 1.99
C THR A 174 2.32 -7.05 3.41
N ALA A 175 3.20 -7.01 4.40
CA ALA A 175 2.84 -7.09 5.82
C ALA A 175 1.89 -5.95 6.23
N SER A 176 2.18 -4.70 5.81
CA SER A 176 1.30 -3.56 6.09
C SER A 176 -0.09 -3.77 5.46
N LEU A 177 -0.17 -4.26 4.22
CA LEU A 177 -1.45 -4.53 3.56
C LEU A 177 -2.29 -5.60 4.27
N ILE A 178 -1.66 -6.63 4.86
CA ILE A 178 -2.37 -7.64 5.65
C ILE A 178 -2.98 -7.02 6.91
N HIS A 179 -2.21 -6.16 7.59
CA HIS A 179 -2.68 -5.48 8.79
C HIS A 179 -3.75 -4.43 8.47
N ASP A 180 -3.57 -3.66 7.39
CA ASP A 180 -4.54 -2.68 6.92
C ASP A 180 -5.89 -3.35 6.60
N ASP A 181 -5.88 -4.52 5.90
CA ASP A 181 -7.09 -5.27 5.60
C ASP A 181 -7.87 -5.67 6.85
N VAL A 182 -7.16 -6.01 7.93
CA VAL A 182 -7.77 -6.33 9.23
C VAL A 182 -8.31 -5.08 9.92
N LEU A 183 -7.55 -3.97 9.92
CA LEU A 183 -7.94 -2.71 10.56
C LEU A 183 -9.12 -2.03 9.85
N ASP A 184 -9.14 -2.13 8.52
CA ASP A 184 -10.19 -1.56 7.67
C ASP A 184 -11.41 -2.47 7.51
N GLU A 185 -11.37 -3.70 8.07
CA GLU A 185 -12.40 -4.74 7.92
C GLU A 185 -12.73 -5.01 6.44
N SER A 186 -11.70 -5.11 5.60
CA SER A 186 -11.83 -5.20 4.15
C SER A 186 -11.97 -6.65 3.70
N ASP A 187 -13.12 -7.06 3.17
CA ASP A 187 -13.38 -8.44 2.70
C ASP A 187 -12.55 -8.81 1.48
N MET A 188 -12.27 -7.85 0.60
CA MET A 188 -11.67 -8.08 -0.72
C MET A 188 -10.46 -7.18 -0.97
N ARG A 189 -9.41 -7.77 -1.60
CA ARG A 189 -8.25 -7.04 -2.11
C ARG A 189 -7.89 -7.52 -3.52
N ARG A 190 -7.89 -6.59 -4.49
CA ARG A 190 -7.57 -6.89 -5.90
C ARG A 190 -8.40 -8.03 -6.49
N GLY A 191 -9.69 -8.10 -6.13
CA GLY A 191 -10.61 -9.12 -6.63
C GLY A 191 -10.46 -10.49 -5.99
N LYS A 192 -9.68 -10.62 -4.90
CA LYS A 192 -9.54 -11.83 -4.09
C LYS A 192 -9.93 -11.54 -2.64
N GLU A 193 -10.42 -12.57 -1.93
CA GLU A 193 -10.66 -12.49 -0.50
C GLU A 193 -9.37 -12.17 0.26
N THR A 194 -9.49 -11.36 1.30
CA THR A 194 -8.36 -10.98 2.16
C THR A 194 -7.90 -12.14 3.03
N VAL A 195 -6.71 -12.05 3.61
CA VAL A 195 -6.15 -13.12 4.46
C VAL A 195 -7.02 -13.35 5.68
N HIS A 196 -7.59 -12.28 6.28
CA HIS A 196 -8.42 -12.43 7.47
C HIS A 196 -9.79 -13.06 7.18
N GLU A 197 -10.35 -12.88 5.98
CA GLU A 197 -11.55 -13.57 5.54
C GLU A 197 -11.31 -15.08 5.35
N LEU A 198 -10.19 -15.45 4.72
CA LEU A 198 -9.86 -16.84 4.43
C LEU A 198 -9.39 -17.63 5.65
N PHE A 199 -8.57 -17.02 6.51
CA PHE A 199 -7.86 -17.72 7.60
C PHE A 199 -8.22 -17.19 8.99
N GLY A 200 -9.04 -16.15 9.07
CA GLY A 200 -9.43 -15.46 10.30
C GLY A 200 -8.42 -14.41 10.74
N THR A 201 -8.93 -13.40 11.45
CA THR A 201 -8.19 -12.21 11.94
C THR A 201 -6.89 -12.57 12.67
N ARG A 202 -6.92 -13.60 13.54
CA ARG A 202 -5.73 -14.01 14.30
C ARG A 202 -4.59 -14.49 13.41
N VAL A 203 -4.90 -15.24 12.35
CA VAL A 203 -3.90 -15.73 11.40
C VAL A 203 -3.36 -14.57 10.58
N ALA A 204 -4.22 -13.65 10.14
CA ALA A 204 -3.79 -12.47 9.38
C ALA A 204 -2.80 -11.60 10.17
N VAL A 205 -3.12 -11.26 11.43
CA VAL A 205 -2.19 -10.49 12.29
C VAL A 205 -0.85 -11.20 12.43
N LEU A 206 -0.85 -12.50 12.75
CA LEU A 206 0.40 -13.27 12.93
C LEU A 206 1.17 -13.45 11.62
N ALA A 207 0.49 -13.51 10.47
CA ALA A 207 1.15 -13.56 9.15
C ALA A 207 1.86 -12.24 8.83
N GLY A 208 1.24 -11.09 9.12
CA GLY A 208 1.87 -9.79 8.99
C GLY A 208 3.08 -9.63 9.93
N ASP A 209 2.93 -10.02 11.20
CA ASP A 209 4.04 -10.02 12.18
C ASP A 209 5.21 -10.89 11.71
N PHE A 210 4.91 -12.10 11.21
CA PHE A 210 5.93 -12.98 10.66
C PHE A 210 6.69 -12.33 9.49
N MET A 211 5.98 -11.68 8.57
CA MET A 211 6.59 -11.03 7.42
C MET A 211 7.45 -9.82 7.83
N PHE A 212 7.02 -9.01 8.80
CA PHE A 212 7.84 -7.94 9.36
C PHE A 212 9.10 -8.48 10.04
N ALA A 213 8.98 -9.57 10.81
CA ALA A 213 10.11 -10.21 11.45
C ALA A 213 11.11 -10.79 10.43
N GLN A 214 10.61 -11.45 9.39
CA GLN A 214 11.43 -12.01 8.32
C GLN A 214 12.14 -10.92 7.51
N ALA A 215 11.44 -9.83 7.18
CA ALA A 215 12.04 -8.67 6.54
C ALA A 215 13.15 -8.05 7.41
N SER A 216 12.92 -7.94 8.73
CA SER A 216 13.90 -7.44 9.69
C SER A 216 15.13 -8.35 9.80
N TRP A 217 14.93 -9.67 9.74
CA TRP A 217 16.03 -10.63 9.73
C TRP A 217 16.91 -10.49 8.48
N TYR A 218 16.30 -10.39 7.30
CA TYR A 218 17.04 -10.13 6.06
C TYR A 218 17.74 -8.78 6.08
N LEU A 219 17.08 -7.76 6.62
CA LEU A 219 17.64 -6.41 6.75
C LEU A 219 18.88 -6.41 7.64
N ALA A 220 18.85 -7.15 8.76
CA ALA A 220 20.01 -7.30 9.66
C ALA A 220 21.20 -7.98 8.97
N ASN A 221 20.94 -8.96 8.09
CA ASN A 221 21.97 -9.67 7.34
C ASN A 221 22.65 -8.81 6.23
N LEU A 222 22.11 -7.63 5.91
CA LEU A 222 22.79 -6.67 5.03
C LEU A 222 23.94 -5.92 5.74
N GLU A 223 24.05 -6.05 7.07
CA GLU A 223 25.12 -5.49 7.90
C GLU A 223 25.35 -3.97 7.71
N ASN A 224 24.33 -3.26 7.22
CA ASN A 224 24.36 -1.80 7.06
C ASN A 224 23.49 -1.13 8.10
N LEU A 225 24.13 -0.60 9.14
CA LEU A 225 23.43 -0.01 10.29
C LEU A 225 22.57 1.22 9.90
N GLU A 226 22.98 1.98 8.90
CA GLU A 226 22.23 3.14 8.42
C GLU A 226 20.91 2.70 7.79
N VAL A 227 20.95 1.72 6.88
CA VAL A 227 19.75 1.18 6.22
C VAL A 227 18.86 0.45 7.23
N ILE A 228 19.45 -0.29 8.21
CA ILE A 228 18.68 -0.93 9.29
C ILE A 228 17.88 0.12 10.08
N LYS A 229 18.50 1.22 10.49
CA LYS A 229 17.83 2.30 11.21
C LYS A 229 16.74 2.96 10.35
N LEU A 230 17.04 3.22 9.09
CA LEU A 230 16.14 3.84 8.13
C LEU A 230 14.85 3.01 7.96
N ILE A 231 14.98 1.73 7.66
CA ILE A 231 13.84 0.84 7.42
C ILE A 231 13.09 0.51 8.73
N SER A 232 13.80 0.34 9.85
CA SER A 232 13.15 0.13 11.14
C SER A 232 12.33 1.35 11.58
N GLN A 233 12.73 2.57 11.20
CA GLN A 233 11.93 3.76 11.43
C GLN A 233 10.61 3.72 10.66
N VAL A 234 10.60 3.22 9.43
CA VAL A 234 9.36 3.08 8.62
C VAL A 234 8.31 2.20 9.33
N ILE A 235 8.73 1.08 9.95
CA ILE A 235 7.80 0.21 10.67
C ILE A 235 7.17 0.95 11.86
N LYS A 236 7.94 1.79 12.55
CA LYS A 236 7.41 2.66 13.61
C LYS A 236 6.48 3.74 13.05
N ASP A 237 6.82 4.29 11.89
CA ASP A 237 6.02 5.31 11.23
C ASP A 237 4.64 4.77 10.83
N PHE A 238 4.57 3.54 10.32
CA PHE A 238 3.28 2.89 10.02
C PHE A 238 2.37 2.84 11.25
N ALA A 239 2.87 2.33 12.37
CA ALA A 239 2.10 2.28 13.62
C ALA A 239 1.66 3.69 14.07
N SER A 240 2.55 4.69 13.96
CA SER A 240 2.25 6.08 14.30
C SER A 240 1.18 6.67 13.38
N GLY A 241 1.23 6.33 12.09
CA GLY A 241 0.25 6.76 11.08
C GLY A 241 -1.14 6.21 11.36
N GLU A 242 -1.25 4.90 11.67
CA GLU A 242 -2.53 4.28 12.03
C GLU A 242 -3.12 4.86 13.31
N ILE A 243 -2.32 5.03 14.35
CA ILE A 243 -2.76 5.65 15.61
C ILE A 243 -3.21 7.11 15.37
N LYS A 244 -2.46 7.89 14.57
CA LYS A 244 -2.83 9.27 14.23
C LYS A 244 -4.15 9.31 13.46
N GLN A 245 -4.35 8.43 12.47
CA GLN A 245 -5.60 8.32 11.74
C GLN A 245 -6.77 8.00 12.68
N ALA A 246 -6.64 6.96 13.49
CA ALA A 246 -7.69 6.55 14.43
C ALA A 246 -8.07 7.63 15.43
N SER A 247 -7.13 8.49 15.84
CA SER A 247 -7.36 9.58 16.80
C SER A 247 -7.92 10.87 16.19
N SER A 248 -7.99 10.98 14.86
CA SER A 248 -8.43 12.18 14.13
C SER A 248 -9.62 11.93 13.20
N LEU A 249 -10.39 10.85 13.44
CA LEU A 249 -11.61 10.61 12.68
C LEU A 249 -12.67 11.68 13.00
N PHE A 250 -13.33 12.20 11.98
CA PHE A 250 -14.34 13.26 12.03
C PHE A 250 -13.85 14.60 12.67
N ASP A 251 -12.55 14.76 12.84
CA ASP A 251 -11.95 15.98 13.39
C ASP A 251 -11.77 17.04 12.29
N CYS A 252 -12.70 17.99 12.23
CA CYS A 252 -12.68 19.08 11.26
C CYS A 252 -11.57 20.13 11.50
N ASP A 253 -10.81 20.03 12.58
CA ASP A 253 -9.70 20.94 12.91
C ASP A 253 -8.35 20.36 12.46
N VAL A 254 -8.33 19.17 11.83
CA VAL A 254 -7.13 18.59 11.21
C VAL A 254 -6.56 19.54 10.16
N THR A 255 -5.29 19.89 10.32
CA THR A 255 -4.58 20.79 9.40
C THR A 255 -4.00 20.03 8.19
N LEU A 256 -3.66 20.77 7.13
CA LEU A 256 -2.93 20.20 5.99
C LEU A 256 -1.58 19.59 6.42
N GLU A 257 -0.90 20.18 7.40
CA GLU A 257 0.37 19.67 7.93
C GLU A 257 0.16 18.31 8.64
N ASP A 258 -0.91 18.18 9.43
CA ASP A 258 -1.28 16.92 10.07
C ASP A 258 -1.60 15.83 9.05
N TYR A 259 -2.32 16.19 7.99
CA TYR A 259 -2.61 15.29 6.87
C TYR A 259 -1.33 14.84 6.15
N LEU A 260 -0.44 15.78 5.81
CA LEU A 260 0.83 15.46 5.15
C LEU A 260 1.74 14.58 6.03
N LEU A 261 1.76 14.81 7.34
CA LEU A 261 2.51 13.98 8.28
C LEU A 261 1.92 12.57 8.37
N LYS A 262 0.60 12.42 8.43
CA LYS A 262 -0.08 11.12 8.38
C LYS A 262 0.24 10.40 7.07
N SER A 263 0.12 11.08 5.93
CA SER A 263 0.41 10.54 4.59
C SER A 263 1.89 10.13 4.44
N TYR A 264 2.80 10.91 5.05
CA TYR A 264 4.19 10.52 5.14
C TYR A 264 4.35 9.21 5.92
N TYR A 265 3.79 9.08 7.11
CA TYR A 265 3.92 7.88 7.92
C TYR A 265 3.34 6.63 7.24
N LYS A 266 2.15 6.72 6.65
CA LYS A 266 1.46 5.57 6.05
C LYS A 266 2.01 5.16 4.68
N THR A 267 2.50 6.11 3.89
CA THR A 267 2.83 5.86 2.47
C THR A 267 4.24 6.32 2.11
N ALA A 268 4.56 7.60 2.32
CA ALA A 268 5.77 8.18 1.77
C ALA A 268 7.06 7.76 2.50
N SER A 269 7.00 7.38 3.78
CA SER A 269 8.15 6.94 4.56
C SER A 269 8.81 5.69 3.97
N LEU A 270 8.02 4.69 3.56
CA LEU A 270 8.55 3.49 2.91
C LEU A 270 9.17 3.81 1.56
N VAL A 271 8.54 4.68 0.77
CA VAL A 271 9.06 5.08 -0.55
C VAL A 271 10.38 5.84 -0.38
N ALA A 272 10.45 6.81 0.54
CA ALA A 272 11.66 7.56 0.84
C ALA A 272 12.81 6.66 1.34
N ALA A 273 12.50 5.74 2.25
CA ALA A 273 13.49 4.80 2.77
C ALA A 273 13.98 3.82 1.68
N SER A 274 13.11 3.43 0.75
CA SER A 274 13.45 2.56 -0.38
C SER A 274 14.47 3.20 -1.30
N THR A 275 14.22 4.44 -1.72
CA THR A 275 15.08 5.20 -2.64
C THR A 275 16.40 5.60 -1.99
N LYS A 276 16.38 6.05 -0.73
CA LYS A 276 17.58 6.33 0.06
C LYS A 276 18.43 5.08 0.26
N GLY A 277 17.82 3.95 0.65
CA GLY A 277 18.52 2.69 0.84
C GLY A 277 19.21 2.19 -0.43
N ALA A 278 18.57 2.34 -1.58
CA ALA A 278 19.15 2.02 -2.89
C ALA A 278 20.40 2.86 -3.17
N ALA A 279 20.35 4.17 -2.91
CA ALA A 279 21.47 5.09 -3.09
C ALA A 279 22.65 4.76 -2.13
N ILE A 280 22.35 4.43 -0.86
CA ILE A 280 23.37 4.00 0.12
C ILE A 280 24.13 2.76 -0.37
N PHE A 281 23.44 1.76 -0.90
CA PHE A 281 24.08 0.54 -1.42
C PHE A 281 24.88 0.77 -2.69
N SER A 282 24.54 1.79 -3.48
CA SER A 282 25.36 2.25 -4.60
C SER A 282 26.62 2.99 -4.17
N ARG A 283 26.73 3.40 -2.88
CA ARG A 283 27.86 4.14 -2.31
C ARG A 283 28.09 5.49 -2.99
N VAL A 284 27.04 6.15 -3.46
CA VAL A 284 27.09 7.53 -3.91
C VAL A 284 27.28 8.48 -2.74
N ASP A 285 27.62 9.75 -3.02
CA ASP A 285 27.82 10.72 -1.95
C ASP A 285 26.53 11.02 -1.16
N THR A 286 26.70 11.68 -0.02
CA THR A 286 25.60 11.98 0.91
C THR A 286 24.56 12.89 0.27
N ASP A 287 24.96 13.83 -0.57
CA ASP A 287 24.04 14.78 -1.20
C ASP A 287 23.10 14.05 -2.16
N VAL A 288 23.63 13.13 -2.99
CA VAL A 288 22.80 12.28 -3.87
C VAL A 288 21.88 11.37 -3.04
N THR A 289 22.41 10.81 -1.95
CA THR A 289 21.64 9.95 -1.04
C THR A 289 20.45 10.69 -0.43
N GLU A 290 20.63 11.95 0.01
CA GLU A 290 19.54 12.78 0.55
C GLU A 290 18.58 13.23 -0.57
N GLN A 291 19.06 13.53 -1.78
CA GLN A 291 18.19 13.81 -2.92
C GLN A 291 17.28 12.61 -3.25
N MET A 292 17.79 11.39 -3.15
CA MET A 292 16.97 10.19 -3.36
C MET A 292 15.95 9.99 -2.25
N TYR A 293 16.27 10.36 -1.00
CA TYR A 293 15.29 10.37 0.08
C TYR A 293 14.15 11.35 -0.19
N GLU A 294 14.47 12.61 -0.52
CA GLU A 294 13.48 13.64 -0.79
C GLU A 294 12.67 13.32 -2.07
N PHE A 295 13.29 12.72 -3.09
CA PHE A 295 12.59 12.19 -4.25
C PHE A 295 11.51 11.18 -3.85
N GLY A 296 11.88 10.15 -3.09
CA GLY A 296 10.96 9.11 -2.64
C GLY A 296 9.84 9.65 -1.76
N LYS A 297 10.17 10.58 -0.86
CA LYS A 297 9.20 11.25 0.02
C LYS A 297 8.17 12.06 -0.79
N ASN A 298 8.63 12.90 -1.70
CA ASN A 298 7.76 13.75 -2.51
C ASN A 298 6.91 12.92 -3.48
N LEU A 299 7.48 11.90 -4.12
CA LEU A 299 6.73 10.95 -4.95
C LEU A 299 5.64 10.23 -4.13
N GLY A 300 5.97 9.75 -2.92
CA GLY A 300 5.03 9.05 -2.04
C GLY A 300 3.90 9.95 -1.56
N LEU A 301 4.19 11.22 -1.23
CA LEU A 301 3.17 12.22 -0.87
C LEU A 301 2.27 12.55 -2.06
N SER A 302 2.85 12.80 -3.25
CA SER A 302 2.06 13.01 -4.47
C SER A 302 1.15 11.82 -4.75
N PHE A 303 1.65 10.59 -4.57
CA PHE A 303 0.89 9.37 -4.79
C PHE A 303 -0.31 9.27 -3.86
N GLN A 304 -0.13 9.58 -2.57
CA GLN A 304 -1.23 9.56 -1.60
C GLN A 304 -2.28 10.61 -1.92
N VAL A 305 -1.86 11.85 -2.22
CA VAL A 305 -2.81 12.92 -2.60
C VAL A 305 -3.61 12.54 -3.85
N VAL A 306 -2.97 11.92 -4.84
CA VAL A 306 -3.65 11.41 -6.05
C VAL A 306 -4.67 10.33 -5.68
N ASP A 307 -4.32 9.36 -4.83
CA ASP A 307 -5.25 8.31 -4.40
C ASP A 307 -6.46 8.90 -3.66
N ASP A 308 -6.26 9.93 -2.83
CA ASP A 308 -7.32 10.63 -2.12
C ASP A 308 -8.24 11.45 -3.05
N ILE A 309 -7.71 12.00 -4.15
CA ILE A 309 -8.50 12.66 -5.20
C ILE A 309 -9.37 11.63 -5.94
N LEU A 310 -8.79 10.47 -6.26
CA LEU A 310 -9.49 9.40 -6.98
C LEU A 310 -10.67 8.84 -6.19
N ASP A 311 -10.61 8.86 -4.85
CA ASP A 311 -11.74 8.47 -4.00
C ASP A 311 -13.00 9.33 -4.26
N PHE A 312 -12.85 10.57 -4.73
CA PHE A 312 -13.96 11.48 -5.09
C PHE A 312 -14.30 11.49 -6.59
N THR A 313 -13.37 11.12 -7.47
CA THR A 313 -13.51 11.35 -8.92
C THR A 313 -13.76 10.10 -9.73
N GLN A 314 -13.34 8.92 -9.24
CA GLN A 314 -13.56 7.65 -9.94
C GLN A 314 -14.90 7.01 -9.58
N SER A 315 -15.41 6.19 -10.52
CA SER A 315 -16.61 5.40 -10.27
C SER A 315 -16.33 4.25 -9.30
N SER A 316 -17.38 3.81 -8.59
CA SER A 316 -17.28 2.65 -7.67
C SER A 316 -16.78 1.38 -8.35
N GLU A 317 -17.04 1.20 -9.65
CA GLU A 317 -16.56 0.07 -10.45
C GLU A 317 -15.04 0.11 -10.64
N GLN A 318 -14.46 1.31 -10.84
CA GLN A 318 -13.03 1.52 -11.02
C GLN A 318 -12.26 1.44 -9.70
N LEU A 319 -12.85 2.00 -8.62
CA LEU A 319 -12.27 2.01 -7.28
C LEU A 319 -12.35 0.64 -6.59
N GLY A 320 -13.35 -0.16 -6.91
CA GLY A 320 -13.70 -1.38 -6.18
C GLY A 320 -14.33 -1.11 -4.80
N LYS A 321 -14.68 0.16 -4.49
CA LYS A 321 -15.32 0.64 -3.27
C LYS A 321 -16.22 1.84 -3.59
N PRO A 322 -17.22 2.17 -2.74
CA PRO A 322 -18.03 3.38 -2.95
C PRO A 322 -17.17 4.66 -2.99
N ALA A 323 -17.54 5.63 -3.82
CA ALA A 323 -16.88 6.94 -3.84
C ALA A 323 -17.06 7.65 -2.49
N GLY A 324 -16.03 8.41 -2.07
CA GLY A 324 -16.04 9.10 -0.77
C GLY A 324 -15.93 8.16 0.43
N SER A 325 -15.39 6.95 0.23
CA SER A 325 -15.29 5.94 1.30
C SER A 325 -14.43 6.41 2.47
N ASP A 326 -13.40 7.23 2.23
CA ASP A 326 -12.57 7.80 3.27
C ASP A 326 -13.34 8.83 4.09
N LEU A 327 -14.12 9.69 3.43
CA LEU A 327 -14.99 10.66 4.08
C LEU A 327 -16.06 9.95 4.92
N ALA A 328 -16.68 8.91 4.39
CA ALA A 328 -17.71 8.13 5.11
C ALA A 328 -17.18 7.51 6.41
N LYS A 329 -15.90 7.15 6.45
CA LYS A 329 -15.21 6.63 7.64
C LYS A 329 -14.67 7.74 8.55
N GLY A 330 -14.91 9.02 8.24
CA GLY A 330 -14.40 10.16 8.98
C GLY A 330 -12.90 10.44 8.77
N ASN A 331 -12.23 9.78 7.81
CA ASN A 331 -10.85 10.06 7.48
C ASN A 331 -10.79 11.27 6.54
N LEU A 332 -10.50 12.46 7.10
CA LEU A 332 -10.43 13.70 6.33
C LEU A 332 -9.13 13.75 5.54
N THR A 333 -9.27 13.80 4.21
CA THR A 333 -8.17 13.84 3.24
C THR A 333 -8.01 15.24 2.63
N ALA A 334 -6.94 15.48 1.85
CA ALA A 334 -6.63 16.80 1.30
C ALA A 334 -7.84 17.48 0.60
N PRO A 335 -8.63 16.80 -0.27
CA PRO A 335 -9.81 17.43 -0.88
C PRO A 335 -10.80 17.96 0.15
N VAL A 336 -11.05 17.22 1.24
CA VAL A 336 -11.97 17.61 2.31
C VAL A 336 -11.44 18.79 3.10
N ILE A 337 -10.16 18.73 3.53
CA ILE A 337 -9.49 19.79 4.29
C ILE A 337 -9.57 21.14 3.53
N PHE A 338 -9.30 21.11 2.23
CA PHE A 338 -9.40 22.32 1.40
C PHE A 338 -10.83 22.81 1.19
N ALA A 339 -11.82 21.91 1.14
CA ALA A 339 -13.21 22.29 1.02
C ALA A 339 -13.74 22.92 2.32
N LEU A 340 -13.33 22.40 3.49
CA LEU A 340 -13.69 22.94 4.81
C LEU A 340 -13.31 24.41 5.00
N GLU A 341 -12.29 24.92 4.29
CA GLU A 341 -11.91 26.36 4.34
C GLU A 341 -13.03 27.28 3.79
N LYS A 342 -13.95 26.76 2.94
CA LYS A 342 -14.93 27.56 2.21
C LYS A 342 -16.39 27.15 2.47
N GLU A 343 -16.61 25.91 2.88
CA GLU A 343 -17.92 25.30 2.99
C GLU A 343 -18.28 24.99 4.45
N PRO A 344 -18.87 25.96 5.20
CA PRO A 344 -19.23 25.76 6.61
C PRO A 344 -20.22 24.58 6.81
N ARG A 345 -21.13 24.37 5.84
CA ARG A 345 -22.09 23.27 5.89
C ARG A 345 -21.42 21.90 5.91
N LEU A 346 -20.27 21.75 5.25
CA LEU A 346 -19.49 20.51 5.24
C LEU A 346 -19.02 20.14 6.66
N ARG A 347 -18.62 21.14 7.46
CA ARG A 347 -18.25 20.92 8.87
C ARG A 347 -19.41 20.35 9.69
N GLU A 348 -20.60 20.94 9.56
CA GLU A 348 -21.79 20.48 10.27
C GLU A 348 -22.13 19.01 9.93
N ILE A 349 -22.02 18.65 8.66
CA ILE A 349 -22.27 17.30 8.16
C ILE A 349 -21.26 16.31 8.74
N ILE A 350 -19.97 16.64 8.71
CA ILE A 350 -18.89 15.77 9.23
C ILE A 350 -19.02 15.62 10.75
N GLU A 351 -19.25 16.69 11.51
CA GLU A 351 -19.42 16.65 12.97
C GLU A 351 -20.68 15.85 13.39
N SER A 352 -21.67 15.73 12.49
CA SER A 352 -22.83 14.86 12.70
C SER A 352 -22.57 13.39 12.34
N GLU A 353 -21.36 13.03 11.91
CA GLU A 353 -20.98 11.66 11.48
C GLU A 353 -21.94 11.09 10.41
N PHE A 354 -22.43 11.95 9.51
CA PHE A 354 -23.37 11.58 8.42
C PHE A 354 -24.64 10.87 8.90
N CYS A 355 -25.17 11.24 10.08
CA CYS A 355 -26.35 10.58 10.67
C CYS A 355 -27.64 10.80 9.87
N GLU A 356 -27.74 11.85 9.04
CA GLU A 356 -28.94 12.17 8.24
C GLU A 356 -28.85 11.44 6.88
N GLU A 357 -30.00 10.94 6.39
CA GLU A 357 -30.09 10.31 5.08
C GLU A 357 -29.68 11.31 3.96
N GLY A 358 -28.74 10.92 3.11
CA GLY A 358 -28.25 11.77 2.01
C GLY A 358 -27.15 12.77 2.41
N SER A 359 -26.77 12.85 3.70
CA SER A 359 -25.74 13.79 4.16
C SER A 359 -24.34 13.47 3.65
N LEU A 360 -24.01 12.18 3.43
CA LEU A 360 -22.74 11.78 2.83
C LEU A 360 -22.65 12.25 1.36
N GLU A 361 -23.69 12.06 0.60
CA GLU A 361 -23.80 12.50 -0.78
C GLU A 361 -23.71 14.03 -0.89
N GLU A 362 -24.41 14.76 0.02
CA GLU A 362 -24.29 16.22 0.15
C GLU A 362 -22.83 16.60 0.44
N GLY A 363 -22.17 15.92 1.40
CA GLY A 363 -20.78 16.16 1.75
C GLY A 363 -19.81 15.95 0.57
N ILE A 364 -19.99 14.87 -0.20
CA ILE A 364 -19.18 14.60 -1.40
C ILE A 364 -19.36 15.72 -2.43
N GLU A 365 -20.58 16.20 -2.65
CA GLU A 365 -20.86 17.28 -3.60
C GLU A 365 -20.24 18.61 -3.15
N LEU A 366 -20.33 18.94 -1.86
CA LEU A 366 -19.68 20.13 -1.29
C LEU A 366 -18.15 20.09 -1.45
N VAL A 367 -17.52 18.93 -1.35
CA VAL A 367 -16.07 18.78 -1.63
C VAL A 367 -15.75 19.05 -3.10
N ARG A 368 -16.62 18.61 -4.03
CA ARG A 368 -16.47 18.83 -5.46
C ARG A 368 -16.64 20.31 -5.83
N GLU A 369 -17.75 20.92 -5.37
CA GLU A 369 -18.11 22.31 -5.68
C GLU A 369 -17.25 23.34 -4.96
N GLY A 370 -16.84 23.07 -3.69
CA GLY A 370 -15.98 23.93 -2.88
C GLY A 370 -14.55 24.10 -3.41
N GLY A 371 -14.21 23.36 -4.47
CA GLY A 371 -12.89 23.44 -5.11
C GLY A 371 -11.78 22.70 -4.37
N GLY A 372 -12.15 21.82 -3.41
CA GLY A 372 -11.23 21.00 -2.64
C GLY A 372 -10.41 20.07 -3.53
N ILE A 373 -11.05 19.42 -4.52
CA ILE A 373 -10.38 18.54 -5.49
C ILE A 373 -9.32 19.31 -6.29
N ARG A 374 -9.64 20.50 -6.82
CA ARG A 374 -8.69 21.31 -7.58
C ARG A 374 -7.46 21.70 -6.76
N ARG A 375 -7.67 22.13 -5.49
CA ARG A 375 -6.55 22.46 -4.60
C ARG A 375 -5.70 21.24 -4.27
N ALA A 376 -6.30 20.06 -4.11
CA ALA A 376 -5.57 18.80 -3.94
C ALA A 376 -4.78 18.41 -5.20
N GLN A 377 -5.31 18.65 -6.41
CA GLN A 377 -4.57 18.46 -7.67
C GLN A 377 -3.34 19.40 -7.75
N GLU A 378 -3.50 20.65 -7.34
CA GLU A 378 -2.38 21.61 -7.26
C GLU A 378 -1.29 21.10 -6.28
N LEU A 379 -1.69 20.59 -5.11
CA LEU A 379 -0.77 19.99 -4.13
C LEU A 379 -0.06 18.74 -4.68
N ALA A 380 -0.78 17.85 -5.36
CA ALA A 380 -0.20 16.66 -5.97
C ALA A 380 0.88 17.03 -7.01
N ARG A 381 0.60 18.04 -7.85
CA ARG A 381 1.57 18.57 -8.83
C ARG A 381 2.78 19.23 -8.16
N GLU A 382 2.58 20.03 -7.09
CA GLU A 382 3.67 20.60 -6.31
C GLU A 382 4.64 19.53 -5.81
N LYS A 383 4.11 18.44 -5.21
CA LYS A 383 4.94 17.33 -4.73
C LYS A 383 5.61 16.56 -5.86
N ALA A 384 4.94 16.39 -6.99
CA ALA A 384 5.53 15.79 -8.19
C ALA A 384 6.68 16.64 -8.76
N ASP A 385 6.51 17.95 -8.83
CA ASP A 385 7.55 18.89 -9.30
C ASP A 385 8.79 18.87 -8.37
N ASP A 386 8.57 18.78 -7.06
CA ASP A 386 9.66 18.63 -6.09
C ASP A 386 10.38 17.30 -6.27
N ALA A 387 9.64 16.20 -6.51
CA ALA A 387 10.25 14.91 -6.84
C ALA A 387 11.11 14.99 -8.11
N LEU A 388 10.62 15.61 -9.19
CA LEU A 388 11.37 15.80 -10.42
C LEU A 388 12.64 16.64 -10.24
N LYS A 389 12.62 17.66 -9.37
CA LYS A 389 13.81 18.45 -9.01
C LYS A 389 14.88 17.59 -8.35
N ASN A 390 14.47 16.70 -7.45
CA ASN A 390 15.42 15.81 -6.75
C ASN A 390 16.12 14.81 -7.69
N LEU A 391 15.53 14.46 -8.84
CA LEU A 391 16.16 13.60 -9.83
C LEU A 391 17.30 14.28 -10.64
N GLN A 392 17.44 15.62 -10.54
CA GLN A 392 18.45 16.36 -11.32
C GLN A 392 19.91 16.02 -10.93
N CYS A 393 20.13 15.41 -9.77
CA CYS A 393 21.44 14.93 -9.33
C CYS A 393 21.90 13.65 -10.09
N LEU A 394 20.97 12.94 -10.75
CA LEU A 394 21.27 11.73 -11.52
C LEU A 394 21.69 12.07 -12.96
N PRO A 395 22.59 11.27 -13.58
CA PRO A 395 22.93 11.43 -14.99
C PRO A 395 21.72 11.17 -15.89
N GLN A 396 21.75 11.71 -17.10
CA GLN A 396 20.75 11.41 -18.13
C GLN A 396 20.91 9.95 -18.56
N SER A 397 19.89 9.12 -18.26
CA SER A 397 19.89 7.70 -18.58
C SER A 397 18.46 7.19 -18.76
N GLY A 398 18.31 5.98 -19.31
CA GLY A 398 17.01 5.33 -19.41
C GLY A 398 16.36 5.10 -18.02
N PHE A 399 17.16 4.88 -16.99
CA PHE A 399 16.68 4.68 -15.62
C PHE A 399 16.14 5.98 -15.02
N ARG A 400 16.85 7.11 -15.22
CA ARG A 400 16.36 8.43 -14.79
C ARG A 400 15.08 8.79 -15.56
N LEU A 401 15.03 8.58 -16.86
CA LEU A 401 13.82 8.83 -17.66
C LEU A 401 12.63 8.02 -17.12
N ALA A 402 12.81 6.74 -16.82
CA ALA A 402 11.75 5.91 -16.23
C ALA A 402 11.29 6.42 -14.85
N LEU A 403 12.19 6.98 -14.02
CA LEU A 403 11.84 7.63 -12.76
C LEU A 403 11.01 8.91 -12.99
N GLU A 404 11.38 9.74 -13.97
CA GLU A 404 10.63 10.93 -14.37
C GLU A 404 9.24 10.54 -14.91
N GLU A 405 9.16 9.51 -15.76
CA GLU A 405 7.90 8.97 -16.27
C GLU A 405 7.01 8.38 -15.17
N MET A 406 7.58 7.78 -14.13
CA MET A 406 6.82 7.30 -12.96
C MET A 406 6.11 8.44 -12.23
N VAL A 407 6.76 9.59 -12.08
CA VAL A 407 6.14 10.80 -11.50
C VAL A 407 4.98 11.28 -12.38
N MET A 408 5.20 11.34 -13.69
CA MET A 408 4.16 11.78 -14.65
C MET A 408 2.99 10.79 -14.72
N PHE A 409 3.26 9.47 -14.73
CA PHE A 409 2.23 8.44 -14.67
C PHE A 409 1.31 8.60 -13.46
N ASN A 410 1.85 9.01 -12.31
CA ASN A 410 1.04 9.26 -11.13
C ASN A 410 0.05 10.40 -11.36
N LEU A 411 0.47 11.49 -12.00
CA LEU A 411 -0.39 12.65 -12.28
C LEU A 411 -1.43 12.37 -13.39
N GLU A 412 -1.08 11.57 -14.41
CA GLU A 412 -2.03 11.18 -15.48
C GLU A 412 -3.28 10.46 -14.96
N ARG A 413 -3.26 9.97 -13.73
CA ARG A 413 -4.40 9.29 -13.10
C ARG A 413 -5.53 10.26 -12.71
N ILE A 414 -5.23 11.56 -12.59
CA ILE A 414 -6.17 12.62 -12.17
C ILE A 414 -6.39 13.71 -13.23
N ASP A 415 -5.72 13.61 -14.37
CA ASP A 415 -5.91 14.43 -15.56
C ASP A 415 -6.96 13.79 -16.48
#